data_0ce0711fdf14de99086dfdb045bbeffd
#
_entry.id   0ce0711fdf14de99086dfdb045bbeffd
#
_cell.length_a   1.000
_cell.length_b   1.000
_cell.length_c   1.000
_cell.angle_alpha   90.00
_cell.angle_beta   90.00
_cell.angle_gamma   90.00
#
_symmetry.space_group_name_H-M   'P 1'
#
loop_
_entity.id
_entity.type
_entity.pdbx_description
1 polymer ?
#
loop_
_entity_poly.entity_id
_entity_poly.type
_entity_poly.pdbx_seq_one_letter_code
_entity_poly.pdbx_strand_id
1 'polypeptide(L)'
;RQVARPGVLGVDRRQRRVCIRASCIPLIREAAREGLADAVDAYCETIAFSPEEIRRLFIAAKAAGLPVKLHADQLSDTGGAKLVAEFGGLSADHIEYTNADGIAAMAKAGTVGVLLPGAYYAIGETRKPPVAALRQAGVRMAVATDANPGSSPMVSLLTAANMACTLFGLTVEEALAGITREGARALGLGHEIGTIETGKRADLAIWDVERPAEIIQWIGLRPLPGRSPGGVRPRGVHPT
;
A
#
# COMPACT_ATOMS: atom_id res chain seq x y z
N ARG A 1 15.78 5.56 -27.52
CA ARG A 1 15.56 4.10 -27.75
C ARG A 1 14.37 3.73 -26.87
N GLN A 2 13.19 3.51 -27.47
CA GLN A 2 12.05 2.93 -26.79
C GLN A 2 12.45 1.53 -26.32
N VAL A 3 12.49 1.32 -25.02
CA VAL A 3 12.54 -0.03 -24.45
C VAL A 3 11.17 -0.63 -24.78
N ALA A 4 11.15 -1.66 -25.61
CA ALA A 4 9.93 -2.41 -25.89
C ALA A 4 9.38 -2.94 -24.56
N ARG A 5 8.19 -2.48 -24.20
CA ARG A 5 7.46 -3.04 -23.06
C ARG A 5 7.26 -4.54 -23.34
N PRO A 6 7.61 -5.47 -22.42
CA PRO A 6 7.28 -6.86 -22.62
C PRO A 6 5.77 -6.93 -22.80
N GLY A 7 5.35 -7.53 -23.92
CA GLY A 7 3.94 -7.66 -24.23
C GLY A 7 3.25 -8.41 -23.10
N VAL A 8 2.47 -7.70 -22.34
CA VAL A 8 1.46 -8.33 -21.50
C VAL A 8 0.57 -9.08 -22.47
N LEU A 9 0.62 -10.40 -22.45
CA LEU A 9 -0.29 -11.26 -23.19
C LEU A 9 -1.70 -10.79 -22.81
N GLY A 10 -2.32 -10.04 -23.72
CA GLY A 10 -3.63 -9.43 -23.48
C GLY A 10 -4.65 -10.51 -23.20
N VAL A 11 -4.89 -10.79 -21.93
CA VAL A 11 -5.95 -11.70 -21.52
C VAL A 11 -7.27 -11.07 -21.97
N ASP A 12 -7.93 -11.68 -22.95
CA ASP A 12 -9.19 -11.21 -23.51
C ASP A 12 -10.23 -11.01 -22.37
N ARG A 13 -11.12 -10.02 -22.52
CA ARG A 13 -12.21 -9.73 -21.58
C ARG A 13 -13.03 -10.97 -21.22
N ARG A 14 -13.23 -11.88 -22.18
CA ARG A 14 -13.92 -13.14 -21.93
C ARG A 14 -13.12 -14.04 -20.98
N GLN A 15 -11.82 -14.15 -21.19
CA GLN A 15 -10.92 -14.95 -20.33
C GLN A 15 -10.85 -14.37 -18.92
N ARG A 16 -10.79 -13.04 -18.76
CA ARG A 16 -10.83 -12.37 -17.43
C ARG A 16 -12.12 -12.66 -16.68
N ARG A 17 -13.28 -12.59 -17.34
CA ARG A 17 -14.57 -12.93 -16.73
C ARG A 17 -14.65 -14.39 -16.29
N VAL A 18 -14.08 -15.31 -17.07
CA VAL A 18 -14.00 -16.73 -16.71
C VAL A 18 -13.09 -16.91 -15.50
N CYS A 19 -11.91 -16.26 -15.48
CA CYS A 19 -10.98 -16.29 -14.36
C CYS A 19 -11.65 -15.83 -13.05
N ILE A 20 -12.33 -14.69 -13.04
CA ILE A 20 -13.02 -14.20 -11.84
C ILE A 20 -14.09 -15.18 -11.37
N ARG A 21 -14.97 -15.66 -12.26
CA ARG A 21 -16.08 -16.53 -11.89
C ARG A 21 -15.65 -17.94 -11.49
N ALA A 22 -14.77 -18.54 -12.29
CA ALA A 22 -14.43 -19.95 -12.15
C ALA A 22 -13.26 -20.21 -11.17
N SER A 23 -12.40 -19.21 -10.93
CA SER A 23 -11.21 -19.38 -10.12
C SER A 23 -11.16 -18.43 -8.92
N CYS A 24 -11.20 -17.11 -9.14
CA CYS A 24 -10.96 -16.15 -8.05
C CYS A 24 -12.05 -16.19 -6.96
N ILE A 25 -13.33 -16.17 -7.35
CA ILE A 25 -14.44 -16.17 -6.36
C ILE A 25 -14.50 -17.46 -5.54
N PRO A 26 -14.40 -18.67 -6.11
CA PRO A 26 -14.29 -19.89 -5.31
C PRO A 26 -13.09 -19.89 -4.38
N LEU A 27 -11.92 -19.45 -4.86
CA LEU A 27 -10.68 -19.39 -4.07
C LEU A 27 -10.80 -18.43 -2.89
N ILE A 28 -11.44 -17.27 -3.05
CA ILE A 28 -11.69 -16.32 -1.95
C ILE A 28 -12.50 -17.01 -0.83
N ARG A 29 -13.55 -17.72 -1.19
CA ARG A 29 -14.41 -18.42 -0.22
C ARG A 29 -13.66 -19.51 0.52
N GLU A 30 -12.83 -20.25 -0.19
CA GLU A 30 -12.05 -21.33 0.38
C GLU A 30 -10.97 -20.78 1.30
N ALA A 31 -10.19 -19.78 0.86
CA ALA A 31 -9.17 -19.13 1.67
C ALA A 31 -9.76 -18.49 2.95
N ALA A 32 -10.94 -17.86 2.85
CA ALA A 32 -11.64 -17.31 4.00
C ALA A 32 -12.07 -18.42 4.98
N ARG A 33 -12.65 -19.52 4.46
CA ARG A 33 -13.10 -20.66 5.28
C ARG A 33 -11.94 -21.33 6.04
N GLU A 34 -10.77 -21.38 5.44
CA GLU A 34 -9.57 -21.97 6.02
C GLU A 34 -8.72 -20.97 6.83
N GLY A 35 -9.10 -19.70 6.89
CA GLY A 35 -8.33 -18.66 7.60
C GLY A 35 -6.96 -18.38 6.97
N LEU A 36 -6.83 -18.55 5.66
CA LEU A 36 -5.57 -18.37 4.91
C LEU A 36 -5.42 -16.97 4.31
N ALA A 37 -6.40 -16.10 4.47
CA ALA A 37 -6.38 -14.76 3.90
C ALA A 37 -6.94 -13.74 4.90
N ASP A 38 -6.23 -12.62 5.04
CA ASP A 38 -6.62 -11.48 5.88
C ASP A 38 -7.35 -10.39 5.09
N ALA A 39 -7.15 -10.34 3.78
CA ALA A 39 -7.80 -9.38 2.88
C ALA A 39 -7.80 -9.90 1.44
N VAL A 40 -8.63 -9.29 0.59
CA VAL A 40 -8.63 -9.50 -0.87
C VAL A 40 -8.09 -8.25 -1.53
N ASP A 41 -7.10 -8.42 -2.40
CA ASP A 41 -6.54 -7.38 -3.24
C ASP A 41 -6.76 -7.70 -4.72
N ALA A 42 -6.78 -6.66 -5.57
CA ALA A 42 -6.90 -6.79 -7.01
C ALA A 42 -6.24 -5.60 -7.72
N TYR A 43 -6.03 -5.73 -9.03
CA TYR A 43 -5.43 -4.70 -9.87
C TYR A 43 -6.46 -4.12 -10.83
N CYS A 44 -6.91 -2.88 -10.55
CA CYS A 44 -7.87 -2.14 -11.35
C CYS A 44 -7.13 -1.17 -12.29
N GLU A 45 -6.99 -1.56 -13.54
CA GLU A 45 -6.30 -0.77 -14.56
C GLU A 45 -6.77 -1.11 -15.97
N THR A 46 -6.52 -0.21 -16.93
CA THR A 46 -6.85 -0.45 -18.34
C THR A 46 -6.17 -1.68 -18.91
N ILE A 47 -4.99 -2.03 -18.41
CA ILE A 47 -4.23 -3.23 -18.78
C ILE A 47 -4.59 -4.47 -17.97
N ALA A 48 -5.42 -4.34 -16.94
CA ALA A 48 -5.81 -5.41 -16.02
C ALA A 48 -7.33 -5.56 -15.92
N PHE A 49 -7.89 -5.56 -14.71
CA PHE A 49 -9.34 -5.72 -14.50
C PHE A 49 -10.07 -4.38 -14.51
N SER A 50 -11.29 -4.38 -15.07
CA SER A 50 -12.17 -3.22 -15.04
C SER A 50 -12.85 -3.03 -13.68
N PRO A 51 -13.36 -1.81 -13.36
CA PRO A 51 -14.11 -1.57 -12.13
C PRO A 51 -15.30 -2.53 -11.93
N GLU A 52 -16.01 -2.92 -12.99
CA GLU A 52 -17.14 -3.85 -12.91
C GLU A 52 -16.69 -5.26 -12.55
N GLU A 53 -15.55 -5.69 -13.06
CA GLU A 53 -14.94 -6.97 -12.73
C GLU A 53 -14.49 -7.01 -11.26
N ILE A 54 -13.83 -5.96 -10.80
CA ILE A 54 -13.40 -5.80 -9.41
C ILE A 54 -14.61 -5.73 -8.46
N ARG A 55 -15.67 -5.01 -8.82
CA ARG A 55 -16.89 -4.93 -8.01
C ARG A 55 -17.45 -6.31 -7.68
N ARG A 56 -17.45 -7.24 -8.63
CA ARG A 56 -17.90 -8.64 -8.42
C ARG A 56 -16.99 -9.37 -7.44
N LEU A 57 -15.69 -9.15 -7.55
CA LEU A 57 -14.69 -9.73 -6.64
C LEU A 57 -14.91 -9.23 -5.21
N PHE A 58 -15.10 -7.93 -5.05
CA PHE A 58 -15.31 -7.29 -3.75
C PHE A 58 -16.64 -7.68 -3.10
N ILE A 59 -17.71 -7.89 -3.89
CA ILE A 59 -18.96 -8.45 -3.38
C ILE A 59 -18.71 -9.85 -2.79
N ALA A 60 -17.93 -10.69 -3.48
CA ALA A 60 -17.60 -12.02 -2.98
C ALA A 60 -16.70 -11.98 -1.74
N ALA A 61 -15.72 -11.09 -1.70
CA ALA A 61 -14.85 -10.86 -0.53
C ALA A 61 -15.66 -10.45 0.71
N LYS A 62 -16.55 -9.47 0.57
CA LYS A 62 -17.43 -9.03 1.65
C LYS A 62 -18.37 -10.14 2.14
N ALA A 63 -18.94 -10.93 1.21
CA ALA A 63 -19.78 -12.08 1.57
C ALA A 63 -18.99 -13.17 2.31
N ALA A 64 -17.68 -13.22 2.12
CA ALA A 64 -16.76 -14.12 2.83
C ALA A 64 -16.18 -13.51 4.13
N GLY A 65 -16.56 -12.28 4.49
CA GLY A 65 -16.06 -11.58 5.68
C GLY A 65 -14.66 -10.99 5.55
N LEU A 66 -14.10 -10.96 4.33
CA LEU A 66 -12.76 -10.42 4.09
C LEU A 66 -12.81 -8.93 3.72
N PRO A 67 -11.97 -8.08 4.33
CA PRO A 67 -11.75 -6.71 3.88
C PRO A 67 -11.11 -6.69 2.50
N VAL A 68 -11.16 -5.53 1.84
CA VAL A 68 -10.63 -5.36 0.49
C VAL A 68 -9.57 -4.28 0.42
N LYS A 69 -8.63 -4.44 -0.50
CA LYS A 69 -7.61 -3.49 -0.93
C LYS A 69 -7.61 -3.41 -2.46
N LEU A 70 -6.97 -2.40 -3.03
CA LEU A 70 -6.93 -2.28 -4.49
C LEU A 70 -5.67 -1.57 -4.96
N HIS A 71 -4.96 -2.17 -5.90
CA HIS A 71 -4.06 -1.43 -6.79
C HIS A 71 -4.93 -0.61 -7.72
N ALA A 72 -4.90 0.72 -7.59
CA ALA A 72 -5.87 1.62 -8.18
C ALA A 72 -5.20 2.84 -8.84
N ASP A 73 -5.68 3.19 -10.02
CA ASP A 73 -5.35 4.45 -10.69
C ASP A 73 -3.82 4.69 -10.79
N GLN A 74 -3.05 3.63 -11.07
CA GLN A 74 -1.59 3.67 -11.19
C GLN A 74 -1.14 4.27 -12.52
N LEU A 75 -1.79 3.87 -13.62
CA LEU A 75 -1.40 4.23 -14.99
C LEU A 75 -2.49 5.04 -15.70
N SER A 76 -3.69 5.04 -15.16
CA SER A 76 -4.86 5.72 -15.71
C SER A 76 -5.93 5.96 -14.63
N ASP A 77 -6.76 6.97 -14.83
CA ASP A 77 -7.95 7.22 -14.00
C ASP A 77 -9.06 6.23 -14.38
N THR A 78 -9.13 5.13 -13.64
CA THR A 78 -10.19 4.13 -13.80
C THR A 78 -11.32 4.28 -12.79
N GLY A 79 -11.19 5.18 -11.82
CA GLY A 79 -12.08 5.31 -10.67
C GLY A 79 -11.88 4.19 -9.64
N GLY A 80 -10.73 3.53 -9.65
CA GLY A 80 -10.41 2.43 -8.75
C GLY A 80 -10.39 2.87 -7.28
N ALA A 81 -9.79 4.01 -6.98
CA ALA A 81 -9.77 4.56 -5.62
C ALA A 81 -11.17 4.84 -5.07
N LYS A 82 -12.08 5.38 -5.90
CA LYS A 82 -13.50 5.55 -5.55
C LYS A 82 -14.18 4.21 -5.29
N LEU A 83 -13.94 3.23 -6.17
CA LEU A 83 -14.53 1.90 -6.05
C LEU A 83 -14.14 1.22 -4.74
N VAL A 84 -12.86 1.16 -4.39
CA VAL A 84 -12.45 0.51 -3.14
C VAL A 84 -12.99 1.24 -1.91
N ALA A 85 -13.06 2.56 -1.95
CA ALA A 85 -13.67 3.38 -0.89
C ALA A 85 -15.18 3.10 -0.71
N GLU A 86 -15.94 2.91 -1.79
CA GLU A 86 -17.36 2.50 -1.72
C GLU A 86 -17.56 1.17 -0.97
N PHE A 87 -16.58 0.30 -1.00
CA PHE A 87 -16.59 -0.96 -0.26
C PHE A 87 -16.06 -0.85 1.17
N GLY A 88 -15.66 0.36 1.62
CA GLY A 88 -14.99 0.55 2.91
C GLY A 88 -13.63 -0.17 2.96
N GLY A 89 -12.92 -0.16 1.83
CA GLY A 89 -11.65 -0.85 1.69
C GLY A 89 -10.54 -0.24 2.56
N LEU A 90 -9.59 -1.08 2.95
CA LEU A 90 -8.48 -0.71 3.81
C LEU A 90 -7.56 0.30 3.12
N SER A 91 -7.22 0.06 1.84
CA SER A 91 -6.35 0.94 1.09
C SER A 91 -6.65 0.98 -0.40
N ALA A 92 -6.23 2.10 -1.03
CA ALA A 92 -6.02 2.26 -2.45
C ALA A 92 -4.52 2.49 -2.68
N ASP A 93 -3.90 1.61 -3.43
CA ASP A 93 -2.46 1.54 -3.59
C ASP A 93 -2.08 2.13 -4.96
N HIS A 94 -0.94 2.85 -5.06
CA HIS A 94 -0.42 3.67 -6.17
C HIS A 94 -1.06 5.06 -6.25
N ILE A 95 -2.26 5.21 -6.80
CA ILE A 95 -3.11 6.41 -6.84
C ILE A 95 -2.54 7.63 -7.59
N GLU A 96 -1.56 7.43 -8.49
CA GLU A 96 -0.97 8.51 -9.30
C GLU A 96 -2.00 9.27 -10.13
N TYR A 97 -3.02 8.57 -10.63
CA TYR A 97 -4.06 9.11 -11.50
C TYR A 97 -5.40 9.34 -10.81
N THR A 98 -5.49 9.12 -9.49
CA THR A 98 -6.73 9.32 -8.75
C THR A 98 -7.23 10.75 -8.86
N ASN A 99 -8.50 10.89 -9.21
CA ASN A 99 -9.20 12.18 -9.37
C ASN A 99 -9.82 12.69 -8.05
N ALA A 100 -10.42 13.88 -8.11
CA ALA A 100 -11.03 14.51 -6.93
C ALA A 100 -12.16 13.68 -6.30
N ASP A 101 -12.95 12.97 -7.11
CA ASP A 101 -14.03 12.11 -6.63
C ASP A 101 -13.47 10.91 -5.84
N GLY A 102 -12.38 10.30 -6.35
CA GLY A 102 -11.67 9.22 -5.66
C GLY A 102 -11.11 9.69 -4.31
N ILE A 103 -10.44 10.85 -4.29
CA ILE A 103 -9.91 11.46 -3.06
C ILE A 103 -11.03 11.72 -2.04
N ALA A 104 -12.14 12.32 -2.47
CA ALA A 104 -13.28 12.61 -1.59
C ALA A 104 -13.91 11.31 -1.03
N ALA A 105 -14.02 10.27 -1.86
CA ALA A 105 -14.54 8.97 -1.43
C ALA A 105 -13.60 8.30 -0.40
N MET A 106 -12.28 8.32 -0.63
CA MET A 106 -11.28 7.81 0.31
C MET A 106 -11.33 8.55 1.65
N ALA A 107 -11.39 9.88 1.64
CA ALA A 107 -11.51 10.70 2.84
C ALA A 107 -12.75 10.34 3.66
N LYS A 108 -13.90 10.21 2.99
CA LYS A 108 -15.18 9.85 3.62
C LYS A 108 -15.16 8.43 4.20
N ALA A 109 -14.57 7.47 3.50
CA ALA A 109 -14.52 6.07 3.91
C ALA A 109 -13.43 5.77 4.95
N GLY A 110 -12.43 6.65 5.07
CA GLY A 110 -11.22 6.41 5.86
C GLY A 110 -10.23 5.46 5.19
N THR A 111 -10.39 5.20 3.89
CA THR A 111 -9.48 4.38 3.08
C THR A 111 -8.11 5.05 3.01
N VAL A 112 -7.05 4.29 3.29
CA VAL A 112 -5.67 4.79 3.27
C VAL A 112 -5.14 4.84 1.84
N GLY A 113 -4.49 5.94 1.45
CA GLY A 113 -3.73 6.01 0.20
C GLY A 113 -2.32 5.47 0.40
N VAL A 114 -1.94 4.41 -0.30
CA VAL A 114 -0.59 3.85 -0.20
C VAL A 114 0.28 4.35 -1.33
N LEU A 115 1.32 5.08 -0.99
CA LEU A 115 2.28 5.65 -1.92
C LEU A 115 3.44 4.68 -2.14
N LEU A 116 3.76 4.41 -3.41
CA LEU A 116 4.71 3.38 -3.84
C LEU A 116 5.84 3.97 -4.69
N PRO A 117 6.73 4.77 -4.09
CA PRO A 117 7.73 5.53 -4.82
C PRO A 117 8.76 4.64 -5.55
N GLY A 118 8.96 3.40 -5.10
CA GLY A 118 9.81 2.43 -5.77
C GLY A 118 9.24 2.01 -7.13
N ALA A 119 7.95 1.71 -7.17
CA ALA A 119 7.24 1.39 -8.42
C ALA A 119 7.24 2.59 -9.37
N TYR A 120 6.87 3.78 -8.88
CA TYR A 120 6.92 5.03 -9.63
C TYR A 120 8.27 5.23 -10.32
N TYR A 121 9.36 5.06 -9.58
CA TYR A 121 10.72 5.20 -10.09
C TYR A 121 11.07 4.11 -11.11
N ALA A 122 10.83 2.85 -10.77
CA ALA A 122 11.29 1.73 -11.58
C ALA A 122 10.58 1.60 -12.94
N ILE A 123 9.30 1.99 -13.02
CA ILE A 123 8.55 2.00 -14.29
C ILE A 123 8.73 3.30 -15.08
N GLY A 124 9.45 4.29 -14.52
CA GLY A 124 9.66 5.58 -15.16
C GLY A 124 8.38 6.42 -15.26
N GLU A 125 7.47 6.31 -14.26
CA GLU A 125 6.25 7.11 -14.21
C GLU A 125 6.60 8.59 -14.00
N THR A 126 5.83 9.48 -14.60
CA THR A 126 6.06 10.93 -14.53
C THR A 126 4.98 11.67 -13.74
N ARG A 127 3.77 11.10 -13.68
CA ARG A 127 2.66 11.67 -12.91
C ARG A 127 2.78 11.23 -11.45
N LYS A 128 2.92 12.20 -10.57
CA LYS A 128 3.03 11.96 -9.12
C LYS A 128 1.64 11.75 -8.51
N PRO A 129 1.53 10.98 -7.42
CA PRO A 129 0.32 10.94 -6.62
C PRO A 129 -0.10 12.34 -6.17
N PRO A 130 -1.39 12.66 -6.09
CA PRO A 130 -1.89 13.99 -5.76
C PRO A 130 -1.79 14.31 -4.25
N VAL A 131 -0.57 14.23 -3.69
CA VAL A 131 -0.29 14.33 -2.25
C VAL A 131 -0.88 15.59 -1.61
N ALA A 132 -0.81 16.74 -2.29
CA ALA A 132 -1.36 17.99 -1.76
C ALA A 132 -2.89 17.90 -1.59
N ALA A 133 -3.59 17.31 -2.56
CA ALA A 133 -5.03 17.14 -2.49
C ALA A 133 -5.44 16.06 -1.46
N LEU A 134 -4.69 14.97 -1.36
CA LEU A 134 -4.87 13.94 -0.32
C LEU A 134 -4.72 14.55 1.08
N ARG A 135 -3.66 15.35 1.30
CA ARG A 135 -3.42 16.06 2.56
C ARG A 135 -4.55 17.01 2.90
N GLN A 136 -4.99 17.83 1.93
CA GLN A 136 -6.08 18.80 2.11
C GLN A 136 -7.41 18.10 2.45
N ALA A 137 -7.67 16.96 1.84
CA ALA A 137 -8.87 16.16 2.10
C ALA A 137 -8.79 15.32 3.39
N GLY A 138 -7.65 15.31 4.07
CA GLY A 138 -7.42 14.50 5.28
C GLY A 138 -7.31 12.99 5.02
N VAL A 139 -7.00 12.59 3.79
CA VAL A 139 -6.70 11.18 3.47
C VAL A 139 -5.39 10.79 4.13
N ARG A 140 -5.40 9.69 4.88
CA ARG A 140 -4.20 9.11 5.48
C ARG A 140 -3.32 8.52 4.39
N MET A 141 -2.01 8.76 4.48
CA MET A 141 -1.04 8.31 3.48
C MET A 141 -0.05 7.33 4.12
N ALA A 142 -0.05 6.09 3.64
CA ALA A 142 0.98 5.11 3.95
C ALA A 142 2.08 5.13 2.87
N VAL A 143 3.23 4.60 3.22
CA VAL A 143 4.36 4.42 2.29
C VAL A 143 4.81 2.97 2.36
N ALA A 144 4.97 2.33 1.20
CA ALA A 144 5.41 0.96 1.11
C ALA A 144 6.43 0.76 -0.03
N THR A 145 7.07 -0.41 -0.05
CA THR A 145 8.08 -0.75 -1.04
C THR A 145 7.50 -1.27 -2.34
N ASP A 146 6.32 -1.88 -2.28
CA ASP A 146 5.78 -2.67 -3.40
C ASP A 146 6.80 -3.71 -3.93
N ALA A 147 7.55 -4.33 -3.02
CA ALA A 147 8.69 -5.18 -3.37
C ALA A 147 8.29 -6.35 -4.27
N ASN A 148 8.61 -6.22 -5.55
CA ASN A 148 8.40 -7.25 -6.55
C ASN A 148 9.46 -7.14 -7.66
N PRO A 149 9.77 -8.24 -8.37
CA PRO A 149 10.82 -8.23 -9.39
C PRO A 149 10.43 -7.49 -10.69
N GLY A 150 9.14 -7.23 -10.91
CA GLY A 150 8.63 -6.68 -12.17
C GLY A 150 8.62 -5.14 -12.21
N SER A 151 8.06 -4.50 -11.21
CA SER A 151 7.80 -3.07 -11.20
C SER A 151 8.43 -2.31 -10.03
N SER A 152 8.92 -3.02 -8.99
CA SER A 152 9.55 -2.37 -7.82
C SER A 152 10.60 -3.28 -7.17
N PRO A 153 11.80 -3.42 -7.76
CA PRO A 153 12.85 -4.28 -7.21
C PRO A 153 13.54 -3.60 -6.00
N MET A 154 12.76 -3.10 -5.06
CA MET A 154 13.18 -2.37 -3.88
C MET A 154 12.63 -3.02 -2.62
N VAL A 155 13.52 -3.37 -1.68
CA VAL A 155 13.14 -4.04 -0.42
C VAL A 155 13.31 -3.16 0.82
N SER A 156 13.91 -1.96 0.68
CA SER A 156 14.18 -1.07 1.79
C SER A 156 13.03 -0.11 2.03
N LEU A 157 12.32 -0.29 3.14
CA LEU A 157 11.25 0.62 3.55
C LEU A 157 11.76 2.04 3.88
N LEU A 158 12.98 2.16 4.40
CA LEU A 158 13.58 3.47 4.63
C LEU A 158 13.91 4.20 3.32
N THR A 159 14.37 3.46 2.30
CA THR A 159 14.57 4.04 0.97
C THR A 159 13.23 4.48 0.37
N ALA A 160 12.16 3.71 0.53
CA ALA A 160 10.82 4.13 0.11
C ALA A 160 10.37 5.42 0.82
N ALA A 161 10.61 5.53 2.13
CA ALA A 161 10.30 6.74 2.90
C ALA A 161 11.12 7.96 2.44
N ASN A 162 12.42 7.79 2.17
CA ASN A 162 13.26 8.83 1.58
C ASN A 162 12.71 9.30 0.22
N MET A 163 12.40 8.35 -0.66
CA MET A 163 11.85 8.65 -1.99
C MET A 163 10.48 9.31 -1.91
N ALA A 164 9.63 8.94 -0.95
CA ALA A 164 8.33 9.59 -0.74
C ALA A 164 8.51 11.08 -0.36
N CYS A 165 9.49 11.39 0.49
CA CYS A 165 9.83 12.78 0.80
C CYS A 165 10.38 13.51 -0.44
N THR A 166 11.34 12.92 -1.14
CA THR A 166 12.07 13.56 -2.23
C THR A 166 11.23 13.68 -3.51
N LEU A 167 10.51 12.62 -3.89
CA LEU A 167 9.76 12.57 -5.15
C LEU A 167 8.34 13.11 -5.00
N PHE A 168 7.67 12.80 -3.88
CA PHE A 168 6.25 13.12 -3.70
C PHE A 168 6.00 14.30 -2.77
N GLY A 169 7.03 14.78 -2.06
CA GLY A 169 6.92 15.95 -1.19
C GLY A 169 6.20 15.67 0.14
N LEU A 170 6.36 14.47 0.69
CA LEU A 170 5.98 14.19 2.06
C LEU A 170 6.93 14.90 3.03
N THR A 171 6.42 15.30 4.18
CA THR A 171 7.29 15.69 5.29
C THR A 171 7.92 14.46 5.93
N VAL A 172 8.95 14.64 6.74
CA VAL A 172 9.60 13.54 7.48
C VAL A 172 8.58 12.85 8.39
N GLU A 173 7.73 13.63 9.06
CA GLU A 173 6.70 13.13 9.96
C GLU A 173 5.64 12.31 9.21
N GLU A 174 5.22 12.78 8.04
CA GLU A 174 4.29 12.05 7.17
C GLU A 174 4.90 10.73 6.69
N ALA A 175 6.17 10.74 6.30
CA ALA A 175 6.85 9.52 5.83
C ALA A 175 7.05 8.52 6.96
N LEU A 176 7.47 8.96 8.16
CA LEU A 176 7.57 8.10 9.34
C LEU A 176 6.22 7.55 9.77
N ALA A 177 5.18 8.38 9.81
CA ALA A 177 3.81 7.93 10.05
C ALA A 177 3.36 6.94 8.96
N GLY A 178 3.72 7.19 7.70
CA GLY A 178 3.39 6.38 6.54
C GLY A 178 3.92 4.96 6.62
N ILE A 179 5.16 4.79 7.07
CA ILE A 179 5.79 3.47 7.23
C ILE A 179 5.46 2.79 8.58
N THR A 180 4.71 3.43 9.45
CA THR A 180 4.34 2.88 10.78
C THR A 180 2.82 2.88 10.97
N ARG A 181 2.28 3.94 11.56
CA ARG A 181 0.87 4.08 11.95
C ARG A 181 -0.09 3.93 10.77
N GLU A 182 0.21 4.59 9.66
CA GLU A 182 -0.69 4.56 8.49
C GLU A 182 -0.51 3.26 7.70
N GLY A 183 0.71 2.71 7.67
CA GLY A 183 0.97 1.36 7.16
C GLY A 183 0.17 0.30 7.92
N ALA A 184 0.16 0.36 9.24
CA ALA A 184 -0.64 -0.54 10.08
C ALA A 184 -2.15 -0.42 9.77
N ARG A 185 -2.65 0.80 9.56
CA ARG A 185 -4.04 1.03 9.16
C ARG A 185 -4.37 0.46 7.79
N ALA A 186 -3.47 0.65 6.81
CA ALA A 186 -3.61 0.09 5.46
C ALA A 186 -3.66 -1.44 5.44
N LEU A 187 -3.14 -2.08 6.48
CA LEU A 187 -3.19 -3.53 6.70
C LEU A 187 -4.37 -3.98 7.58
N GLY A 188 -5.18 -3.06 8.11
CA GLY A 188 -6.24 -3.38 9.08
C GLY A 188 -5.73 -3.68 10.49
N LEU A 189 -4.43 -3.51 10.75
CA LEU A 189 -3.76 -3.85 12.00
C LEU A 189 -3.53 -2.65 12.94
N GLY A 190 -4.15 -1.51 12.66
CA GLY A 190 -3.95 -0.29 13.44
C GLY A 190 -4.34 -0.40 14.92
N HIS A 191 -5.13 -1.39 15.30
CA HIS A 191 -5.48 -1.71 16.69
C HIS A 191 -4.40 -2.52 17.41
N GLU A 192 -3.50 -3.19 16.68
CA GLU A 192 -2.47 -4.08 17.23
C GLU A 192 -1.08 -3.48 17.19
N ILE A 193 -0.73 -2.76 16.10
CA ILE A 193 0.62 -2.27 15.82
C ILE A 193 0.60 -0.83 15.27
N GLY A 194 1.81 -0.29 15.01
CA GLY A 194 2.01 0.98 14.30
C GLY A 194 2.15 2.20 15.20
N THR A 195 1.81 2.09 16.48
CA THR A 195 1.97 3.15 17.49
C THR A 195 2.44 2.55 18.83
N ILE A 196 3.05 3.38 19.67
CA ILE A 196 3.44 3.00 21.04
C ILE A 196 2.29 3.36 21.97
N GLU A 197 1.41 2.40 22.21
CA GLU A 197 0.23 2.56 23.04
C GLU A 197 0.02 1.32 23.91
N THR A 198 -0.59 1.51 25.09
CA THR A 198 -0.93 0.39 25.99
C THR A 198 -1.87 -0.60 25.28
N GLY A 199 -1.55 -1.88 25.37
CA GLY A 199 -2.34 -2.98 24.78
C GLY A 199 -1.89 -3.36 23.36
N LYS A 200 -1.04 -2.58 22.71
CA LYS A 200 -0.46 -2.96 21.41
C LYS A 200 0.81 -3.78 21.53
N ARG A 201 1.14 -4.53 20.50
CA ARG A 201 2.39 -5.29 20.42
C ARG A 201 3.58 -4.33 20.45
N ALA A 202 4.58 -4.67 21.26
CA ALA A 202 5.81 -3.90 21.40
C ALA A 202 6.83 -4.27 20.32
N ASP A 203 6.46 -4.14 19.04
CA ASP A 203 7.37 -4.27 17.92
C ASP A 203 8.12 -2.94 17.73
N LEU A 204 9.28 -2.83 18.36
CA LEU A 204 10.02 -1.59 18.46
C LEU A 204 11.31 -1.63 17.62
N ALA A 205 11.62 -0.51 16.98
CA ALA A 205 12.90 -0.24 16.35
C ALA A 205 13.62 0.86 17.14
N ILE A 206 14.85 0.60 17.55
CA ILE A 206 15.70 1.53 18.30
C ILE A 206 16.72 2.11 17.32
N TRP A 207 16.78 3.43 17.22
CA TRP A 207 17.60 4.14 16.24
C TRP A 207 18.73 4.91 16.95
N ASP A 208 19.93 4.83 16.40
CA ASP A 208 21.08 5.62 16.81
C ASP A 208 21.12 6.93 16.00
N VAL A 209 20.28 7.86 16.37
CA VAL A 209 20.10 9.15 15.70
C VAL A 209 19.74 10.23 16.70
N GLU A 210 20.14 11.46 16.44
CA GLU A 210 19.77 12.62 17.25
C GLU A 210 18.39 13.19 16.86
N ARG A 211 18.02 13.07 15.59
CA ARG A 211 16.78 13.62 15.05
C ARG A 211 16.04 12.61 14.16
N PRO A 212 14.72 12.57 14.19
CA PRO A 212 13.92 11.65 13.36
C PRO A 212 14.22 11.74 11.85
N ALA A 213 14.60 12.92 11.35
CA ALA A 213 14.98 13.12 9.95
C ALA A 213 16.14 12.24 9.50
N GLU A 214 17.06 11.92 10.38
CA GLU A 214 18.25 11.12 10.07
C GLU A 214 17.90 9.66 9.72
N ILE A 215 16.77 9.15 10.23
CA ILE A 215 16.27 7.81 9.88
C ILE A 215 15.96 7.70 8.39
N ILE A 216 15.48 8.81 7.81
CA ILE A 216 15.00 8.84 6.41
C ILE A 216 16.05 9.42 5.46
N GLN A 217 16.93 10.30 5.95
CA GLN A 217 17.87 11.05 5.13
C GLN A 217 18.83 10.16 4.34
N TRP A 218 19.35 9.11 4.96
CA TRP A 218 20.42 8.30 4.39
C TRP A 218 19.92 7.14 3.55
N ILE A 219 20.33 7.07 2.28
CA ILE A 219 20.09 5.93 1.41
C ILE A 219 21.20 4.90 1.63
N GLY A 220 20.82 3.68 2.03
CA GLY A 220 21.76 2.57 2.24
C GLY A 220 22.40 2.49 3.63
N LEU A 221 22.39 3.55 4.42
CA LEU A 221 22.79 3.49 5.81
C LEU A 221 21.68 2.88 6.66
N ARG A 222 22.05 2.06 7.64
CA ARG A 222 21.10 1.43 8.57
C ARG A 222 21.45 1.81 10.00
N PRO A 223 21.04 2.98 10.49
CA PRO A 223 21.30 3.42 11.88
C PRO A 223 20.33 2.72 12.85
N LEU A 224 20.24 1.38 12.76
CA LEU A 224 19.35 0.55 13.55
C LEU A 224 20.19 -0.41 14.42
N PRO A 225 20.60 -0.01 15.62
CA PRO A 225 21.39 -0.85 16.51
C PRO A 225 20.58 -1.99 17.14
N GLY A 226 19.25 -1.88 17.19
CA GLY A 226 18.44 -2.90 17.82
C GLY A 226 16.98 -2.97 17.35
N ARG A 227 16.39 -4.16 17.51
CA ARG A 227 14.97 -4.43 17.33
C ARG A 227 14.44 -5.16 18.55
N SER A 228 13.22 -4.89 18.94
CA SER A 228 12.52 -5.60 20.01
C SER A 228 11.18 -6.14 19.48
N PRO A 229 11.18 -7.28 18.78
CA PRO A 229 9.93 -7.91 18.34
C PRO A 229 9.15 -8.40 19.57
N GLY A 230 7.87 -8.03 19.66
CA GLY A 230 7.01 -8.44 20.77
C GLY A 230 7.50 -8.03 22.17
N GLY A 231 8.34 -6.99 22.28
CA GLY A 231 8.90 -6.54 23.56
C GLY A 231 10.10 -7.36 24.08
N VAL A 232 10.58 -8.33 23.32
CA VAL A 232 11.77 -9.11 23.71
C VAL A 232 13.03 -8.32 23.35
N ARG A 233 13.87 -8.01 24.35
CA ARG A 233 15.16 -7.31 24.12
C ARG A 233 16.05 -8.18 23.23
N PRO A 234 16.68 -7.61 22.16
CA PRO A 234 17.70 -8.31 21.40
C PRO A 234 18.88 -8.63 22.33
N ARG A 235 19.37 -9.86 22.28
CA ARG A 235 20.60 -10.22 22.98
C ARG A 235 21.77 -9.45 22.37
N GLY A 236 22.50 -8.66 23.17
CA GLY A 236 23.75 -8.01 22.75
C GLY A 236 23.70 -6.51 22.51
N VAL A 237 22.60 -5.80 22.76
CA VAL A 237 22.60 -4.32 22.81
C VAL A 237 22.95 -3.90 24.23
N HIS A 238 24.24 -3.59 24.48
CA HIS A 238 24.63 -2.90 25.70
C HIS A 238 24.31 -1.41 25.56
N PRO A 239 23.71 -0.77 26.57
CA PRO A 239 23.63 0.67 26.61
C PRO A 239 25.08 1.20 26.71
N THR A 240 25.51 1.99 25.74
CA THR A 240 26.69 2.83 25.81
C THR A 240 26.38 4.10 26.55
#